data_d99660092d9521cfb897275d28d20d50
#
_entry.id   d99660092d9521cfb897275d28d20d50
#
_cell.length_a   1.000
_cell.length_b   1.000
_cell.length_c   1.000
_cell.angle_alpha   90.00
_cell.angle_beta   90.00
_cell.angle_gamma   90.00
#
_symmetry.space_group_name_H-M   'P 1'
#
loop_
_entity.id
_entity.type
_entity.pdbx_description
1 polymer ?
#
loop_
_entity_poly.entity_id
_entity_poly.type
_entity_poly.pdbx_seq_one_letter_code
_entity_poly.pdbx_strand_id
1 'polypeptide(L)'
;MSPKNNSIELYHSPQMKLESGFSPILMMGGVHGDEPEGVALAEGLLRWLTENTTKIRQNWILIPCLNIDGYSANPRTRTNGNGVDLNRNYPASNWSPESKGERYYPGPSPGSEPETQAIVQLMKLTQPKFMIHFHSWEPMIVLTGPPNLKEAHYLSESCGYKIEGNVGYPTPGSLSHYGWVDQKTPIICIEEQEKLKDLSVVWPHFKKGFEDI
;
A
#
# COMPACT_ATOMS: atom_id res chain seq x y z
N MET A 1 -3.11 -15.89 3.32
CA MET A 1 -4.46 -16.06 3.92
C MET A 1 -4.61 -15.06 5.03
N SER A 2 -5.79 -14.44 5.14
CA SER A 2 -6.15 -13.54 6.24
C SER A 2 -6.50 -14.29 7.53
N PRO A 3 -6.68 -13.62 8.69
CA PRO A 3 -7.13 -14.24 9.93
C PRO A 3 -8.44 -15.02 9.81
N LYS A 4 -9.37 -14.60 8.93
CA LYS A 4 -10.63 -15.31 8.67
C LYS A 4 -10.53 -16.31 7.52
N ASN A 5 -9.32 -16.71 7.13
CA ASN A 5 -9.02 -17.66 6.04
C ASN A 5 -9.48 -17.21 4.64
N ASN A 6 -9.64 -15.92 4.42
CA ASN A 6 -9.87 -15.39 3.08
C ASN A 6 -8.55 -15.36 2.28
N SER A 7 -8.62 -15.66 0.99
CA SER A 7 -7.46 -15.57 0.10
C SER A 7 -7.13 -14.11 -0.18
N ILE A 8 -5.83 -13.78 -0.09
CA ILE A 8 -5.30 -12.48 -0.51
C ILE A 8 -4.65 -12.71 -1.88
N GLU A 9 -5.15 -12.01 -2.89
CA GLU A 9 -4.67 -12.15 -4.26
C GLU A 9 -3.42 -11.31 -4.47
N LEU A 10 -2.45 -11.88 -5.19
CA LEU A 10 -1.22 -11.24 -5.61
C LEU A 10 -1.04 -11.46 -7.11
N TYR A 11 -0.79 -10.38 -7.83
CA TYR A 11 -0.49 -10.37 -9.25
C TYR A 11 0.92 -9.85 -9.49
N HIS A 12 1.58 -10.31 -10.54
CA HIS A 12 2.91 -9.85 -10.91
C HIS A 12 3.11 -9.83 -12.43
N SER A 13 4.12 -9.08 -12.87
CA SER A 13 4.45 -9.01 -14.29
C SER A 13 4.82 -10.39 -14.85
N PRO A 14 4.38 -10.73 -16.08
CA PRO A 14 4.56 -12.08 -16.65
C PRO A 14 6.01 -12.56 -16.74
N GLN A 15 6.96 -11.63 -16.93
CA GLN A 15 8.38 -11.93 -17.06
C GLN A 15 9.08 -12.17 -15.72
N MET A 16 8.40 -11.91 -14.60
CA MET A 16 8.98 -11.99 -13.25
C MET A 16 8.70 -13.34 -12.60
N LYS A 17 9.64 -13.79 -11.78
CA LYS A 17 9.42 -14.84 -10.77
C LYS A 17 9.46 -14.22 -9.37
N LEU A 18 8.78 -14.84 -8.42
CA LEU A 18 8.82 -14.42 -7.02
C LEU A 18 10.10 -14.95 -6.36
N GLU A 19 11.23 -14.38 -6.75
CA GLU A 19 12.56 -14.70 -6.25
C GLU A 19 13.46 -13.46 -6.23
N SER A 20 14.64 -13.57 -5.63
CA SER A 20 15.60 -12.47 -5.59
C SER A 20 16.13 -12.09 -6.98
N GLY A 21 16.53 -10.82 -7.14
CA GLY A 21 17.16 -10.32 -8.38
C GLY A 21 16.22 -9.61 -9.35
N PHE A 22 14.90 -9.64 -9.12
CA PHE A 22 13.94 -8.94 -9.98
C PHE A 22 13.66 -7.49 -9.56
N SER A 23 13.85 -7.15 -8.29
CA SER A 23 13.66 -5.80 -7.72
C SER A 23 12.41 -5.08 -8.26
N PRO A 24 11.19 -5.60 -8.06
CA PRO A 24 9.97 -5.05 -8.61
C PRO A 24 9.57 -3.73 -7.95
N ILE A 25 8.59 -3.05 -8.55
CA ILE A 25 7.74 -2.09 -7.85
C ILE A 25 6.67 -2.91 -7.10
N LEU A 26 6.60 -2.78 -5.77
CA LEU A 26 5.58 -3.48 -4.98
C LEU A 26 4.45 -2.50 -4.64
N MET A 27 3.25 -2.81 -5.09
CA MET A 27 2.07 -1.95 -4.97
C MET A 27 0.96 -2.66 -4.21
N MET A 28 0.21 -1.94 -3.38
CA MET A 28 -0.91 -2.53 -2.66
C MET A 28 -2.02 -1.54 -2.34
N GLY A 29 -3.27 -2.00 -2.48
CA GLY A 29 -4.47 -1.35 -1.99
C GLY A 29 -5.06 -2.06 -0.78
N GLY A 30 -6.10 -1.46 -0.20
CA GLY A 30 -6.90 -2.08 0.85
C GLY A 30 -6.10 -2.49 2.09
N VAL A 31 -5.08 -1.72 2.49
CA VAL A 31 -4.39 -1.90 3.78
C VAL A 31 -5.36 -1.65 4.92
N HIS A 32 -6.24 -0.67 4.76
CA HIS A 32 -7.40 -0.45 5.62
C HIS A 32 -8.67 -0.85 4.86
N GLY A 33 -9.53 -1.67 5.48
CA GLY A 33 -10.70 -2.19 4.78
C GLY A 33 -11.81 -1.15 4.59
N ASP A 34 -11.82 -0.08 5.37
CA ASP A 34 -12.79 1.02 5.25
C ASP A 34 -12.34 2.15 4.30
N GLU A 35 -11.26 1.92 3.55
CA GLU A 35 -10.73 2.83 2.53
C GLU A 35 -10.91 2.21 1.11
N PRO A 36 -12.14 2.15 0.57
CA PRO A 36 -12.42 1.49 -0.70
C PRO A 36 -11.78 2.18 -1.91
N GLU A 37 -11.42 3.45 -1.79
CA GLU A 37 -10.72 4.22 -2.81
C GLU A 37 -9.36 3.57 -3.14
N GLY A 38 -8.62 3.12 -2.11
CA GLY A 38 -7.35 2.42 -2.30
C GLY A 38 -7.50 1.10 -3.07
N VAL A 39 -8.59 0.37 -2.84
CA VAL A 39 -8.91 -0.86 -3.59
C VAL A 39 -9.29 -0.52 -5.04
N ALA A 40 -10.12 0.51 -5.24
CA ALA A 40 -10.54 0.93 -6.58
C ALA A 40 -9.34 1.39 -7.43
N LEU A 41 -8.37 2.10 -6.83
CA LEU A 41 -7.14 2.48 -7.51
C LEU A 41 -6.34 1.22 -7.92
N ALA A 42 -6.17 0.28 -7.01
CA ALA A 42 -5.43 -0.96 -7.28
C ALA A 42 -6.09 -1.80 -8.38
N GLU A 43 -7.42 -1.94 -8.37
CA GLU A 43 -8.15 -2.66 -9.41
C GLU A 43 -8.07 -1.96 -10.78
N GLY A 44 -8.15 -0.64 -10.80
CA GLY A 44 -7.97 0.15 -12.03
C GLY A 44 -6.57 -0.02 -12.61
N LEU A 45 -5.55 0.05 -11.74
CA LEU A 45 -4.17 -0.20 -12.11
C LEU A 45 -3.96 -1.64 -12.60
N LEU A 46 -4.55 -2.65 -11.95
CA LEU A 46 -4.43 -4.05 -12.37
C LEU A 46 -4.97 -4.26 -13.79
N ARG A 47 -6.15 -3.73 -14.09
CA ARG A 47 -6.72 -3.78 -15.45
C ARG A 47 -5.76 -3.18 -16.47
N TRP A 48 -5.25 -1.97 -16.18
CA TRP A 48 -4.33 -1.31 -17.08
C TRP A 48 -3.01 -2.09 -17.25
N LEU A 49 -2.42 -2.62 -16.20
CA LEU A 49 -1.20 -3.43 -16.24
C LEU A 49 -1.40 -4.68 -17.10
N THR A 50 -2.53 -5.37 -16.95
CA THR A 50 -2.85 -6.59 -17.71
C THR A 50 -3.12 -6.32 -19.20
N GLU A 51 -3.76 -5.20 -19.53
CA GLU A 51 -4.02 -4.78 -20.91
C GLU A 51 -2.77 -4.26 -21.65
N ASN A 52 -1.75 -3.82 -20.89
CA ASN A 52 -0.55 -3.20 -21.45
C ASN A 52 0.75 -4.00 -21.18
N THR A 53 0.66 -5.29 -20.92
CA THR A 53 1.80 -6.15 -20.57
C THR A 53 2.97 -6.08 -21.56
N THR A 54 2.72 -5.87 -22.84
CA THR A 54 3.76 -5.76 -23.87
C THR A 54 4.51 -4.43 -23.87
N LYS A 55 3.93 -3.39 -23.25
CA LYS A 55 4.51 -2.04 -23.18
C LYS A 55 5.29 -1.83 -21.88
N ILE A 56 4.86 -2.51 -20.79
CA ILE A 56 5.44 -2.34 -19.47
C ILE A 56 6.66 -3.24 -19.34
N ARG A 57 7.83 -2.63 -19.20
CA ARG A 57 9.11 -3.34 -19.08
C ARG A 57 9.56 -3.53 -17.63
N GLN A 58 8.97 -2.78 -16.71
CA GLN A 58 9.32 -2.86 -15.29
C GLN A 58 8.70 -4.10 -14.65
N ASN A 59 9.43 -4.70 -13.72
CA ASN A 59 8.89 -5.74 -12.87
C ASN A 59 7.97 -5.10 -11.83
N TRP A 60 6.79 -5.65 -11.67
CA TRP A 60 5.82 -5.19 -10.69
C TRP A 60 5.13 -6.34 -9.96
N ILE A 61 4.73 -6.07 -8.73
CA ILE A 61 3.83 -6.90 -7.92
C ILE A 61 2.70 -5.99 -7.46
N LEU A 62 1.47 -6.47 -7.54
CA LEU A 62 0.28 -5.75 -7.09
C LEU A 62 -0.61 -6.64 -6.24
N ILE A 63 -0.98 -6.16 -5.06
CA ILE A 63 -1.98 -6.75 -4.16
C ILE A 63 -3.17 -5.80 -4.13
N PRO A 64 -4.30 -6.13 -4.80
CA PRO A 64 -5.44 -5.20 -4.88
C PRO A 64 -6.09 -4.90 -3.53
N CYS A 65 -6.18 -5.89 -2.64
CA CYS A 65 -6.75 -5.72 -1.32
C CYS A 65 -6.00 -6.58 -0.30
N LEU A 66 -5.18 -5.94 0.54
CA LEU A 66 -4.40 -6.65 1.57
C LEU A 66 -5.29 -7.08 2.75
N ASN A 67 -6.14 -6.18 3.25
CA ASN A 67 -7.06 -6.41 4.35
C ASN A 67 -8.43 -6.83 3.83
N ILE A 68 -8.51 -8.01 3.24
CA ILE A 68 -9.77 -8.53 2.68
C ILE A 68 -10.84 -8.73 3.75
N ASP A 69 -10.47 -9.06 4.99
CA ASP A 69 -11.41 -9.26 6.09
C ASP A 69 -12.10 -7.95 6.48
N GLY A 70 -11.35 -6.86 6.61
CA GLY A 70 -11.92 -5.55 6.92
C GLY A 70 -12.72 -4.97 5.75
N TYR A 71 -12.25 -5.20 4.52
CA TYR A 71 -12.92 -4.72 3.30
C TYR A 71 -14.27 -5.42 3.07
N SER A 72 -14.35 -6.73 3.36
CA SER A 72 -15.56 -7.53 3.20
C SER A 72 -16.52 -7.45 4.39
N ALA A 73 -16.11 -6.81 5.48
CA ALA A 73 -16.98 -6.63 6.65
C ALA A 73 -18.16 -5.69 6.35
N ASN A 74 -19.24 -5.85 7.07
CA ASN A 74 -20.40 -4.95 7.00
C ASN A 74 -20.83 -4.47 8.40
N PRO A 75 -20.57 -3.20 8.77
CA PRO A 75 -19.83 -2.20 8.00
C PRO A 75 -18.35 -2.57 7.81
N ARG A 76 -17.70 -2.00 6.78
CA ARG A 76 -16.26 -2.13 6.59
C ARG A 76 -15.49 -1.62 7.80
N THR A 77 -14.34 -2.25 8.08
CA THR A 77 -13.48 -1.86 9.21
C THR A 77 -12.08 -1.50 8.73
N ARG A 78 -11.46 -0.53 9.39
CA ARG A 78 -10.05 -0.20 9.16
C ARG A 78 -9.15 -1.39 9.44
N THR A 79 -9.40 -2.05 10.57
CA THR A 79 -8.62 -3.16 11.09
C THR A 79 -8.90 -4.47 10.35
N ASN A 80 -7.96 -5.42 10.43
CA ASN A 80 -8.12 -6.75 9.87
C ASN A 80 -9.06 -7.66 10.71
N GLY A 81 -9.13 -8.95 10.39
CA GLY A 81 -9.98 -9.92 11.07
C GLY A 81 -9.69 -10.12 12.55
N ASN A 82 -8.50 -9.76 13.02
CA ASN A 82 -8.07 -9.76 14.42
C ASN A 82 -8.26 -8.41 15.14
N GLY A 83 -8.83 -7.42 14.46
CA GLY A 83 -8.99 -6.07 15.01
C GLY A 83 -7.70 -5.24 15.02
N VAL A 84 -6.71 -5.59 14.21
CA VAL A 84 -5.40 -4.92 14.15
C VAL A 84 -5.32 -3.96 12.97
N ASP A 85 -4.82 -2.73 13.21
CA ASP A 85 -4.43 -1.78 12.16
C ASP A 85 -3.12 -2.26 11.52
N LEU A 86 -3.19 -2.79 10.30
CA LEU A 86 -2.03 -3.34 9.58
C LEU A 86 -0.93 -2.29 9.36
N ASN A 87 -1.30 -1.00 9.20
CA ASN A 87 -0.34 0.09 9.05
C ASN A 87 0.15 0.66 10.40
N ARG A 88 0.01 -0.12 11.47
CA ARG A 88 0.63 0.06 12.79
C ARG A 88 1.34 -1.21 13.27
N ASN A 89 1.28 -2.28 12.49
CA ASN A 89 1.74 -3.61 12.88
C ASN A 89 3.09 -4.02 12.29
N TYR A 90 3.70 -3.23 11.41
CA TYR A 90 5.02 -3.57 10.86
C TYR A 90 6.09 -3.64 11.98
N PRO A 91 7.11 -4.54 11.86
CA PRO A 91 8.20 -4.66 12.82
C PRO A 91 9.21 -3.50 12.64
N ALA A 92 8.69 -2.30 12.72
CA ALA A 92 9.43 -1.05 12.60
C ALA A 92 10.14 -0.70 13.90
N SER A 93 11.31 -0.08 13.82
CA SER A 93 12.10 0.33 14.99
C SER A 93 11.36 1.29 15.94
N ASN A 94 10.33 1.98 15.41
CA ASN A 94 9.46 2.88 16.18
C ASN A 94 8.12 2.24 16.59
N TRP A 95 7.94 0.93 16.41
CA TRP A 95 6.69 0.28 16.82
C TRP A 95 6.41 0.52 18.30
N SER A 96 5.15 0.73 18.64
CA SER A 96 4.70 0.94 20.03
C SER A 96 3.43 0.15 20.28
N PRO A 97 3.27 -0.47 21.47
CA PRO A 97 2.02 -1.10 21.87
C PRO A 97 0.92 -0.08 22.20
N GLU A 98 1.27 1.19 22.33
CA GLU A 98 0.33 2.26 22.65
C GLU A 98 -0.58 2.56 21.45
N SER A 99 -1.86 2.69 21.70
CA SER A 99 -2.88 2.98 20.70
C SER A 99 -3.77 4.14 21.12
N LYS A 100 -4.19 4.95 20.16
CA LYS A 100 -5.19 6.01 20.32
C LYS A 100 -6.64 5.48 20.25
N GLY A 101 -6.85 4.21 20.57
CA GLY A 101 -8.14 3.52 20.54
C GLY A 101 -8.12 2.29 19.63
N GLU A 102 -9.20 1.50 19.67
CA GLU A 102 -9.32 0.22 18.98
C GLU A 102 -9.07 0.32 17.46
N ARG A 103 -9.51 1.41 16.83
CA ARG A 103 -9.30 1.68 15.40
C ARG A 103 -7.83 1.68 14.98
N TYR A 104 -6.91 1.99 15.89
CA TYR A 104 -5.47 2.10 15.64
C TYR A 104 -4.65 1.06 16.42
N TYR A 105 -5.30 -0.02 16.84
CA TYR A 105 -4.64 -1.06 17.61
C TYR A 105 -3.49 -1.71 16.82
N PRO A 106 -2.24 -1.66 17.32
CA PRO A 106 -1.05 -2.10 16.58
C PRO A 106 -0.81 -3.61 16.63
N GLY A 107 -1.71 -4.38 17.25
CA GLY A 107 -1.55 -5.80 17.51
C GLY A 107 -0.79 -6.10 18.82
N PRO A 108 -0.75 -7.39 19.21
CA PRO A 108 -0.11 -7.82 20.45
C PRO A 108 1.42 -7.73 20.40
N SER A 109 2.00 -7.70 19.20
CA SER A 109 3.44 -7.55 18.95
C SER A 109 3.70 -7.05 17.55
N PRO A 110 4.89 -6.47 17.26
CA PRO A 110 5.24 -6.06 15.90
C PRO A 110 5.26 -7.26 14.96
N GLY A 111 4.57 -7.12 13.82
CA GLY A 111 4.47 -8.19 12.83
C GLY A 111 3.62 -9.39 13.28
N SER A 112 2.67 -9.21 14.19
CA SER A 112 1.79 -10.29 14.66
C SER A 112 0.85 -10.80 13.56
N GLU A 113 0.48 -9.95 12.60
CA GLU A 113 -0.56 -10.26 11.63
C GLU A 113 -0.02 -10.99 10.39
N PRO A 114 -0.75 -12.01 9.90
CA PRO A 114 -0.30 -12.78 8.75
C PRO A 114 -0.14 -11.94 7.49
N GLU A 115 -0.98 -10.92 7.28
CA GLU A 115 -0.87 -9.97 6.20
C GLU A 115 0.45 -9.18 6.27
N THR A 116 0.78 -8.65 7.44
CA THR A 116 2.03 -7.91 7.67
C THR A 116 3.24 -8.81 7.46
N GLN A 117 3.20 -10.04 7.99
CA GLN A 117 4.26 -11.03 7.80
C GLN A 117 4.48 -11.35 6.33
N ALA A 118 3.40 -11.51 5.56
CA ALA A 118 3.47 -11.77 4.12
C ALA A 118 4.18 -10.64 3.38
N ILE A 119 3.86 -9.36 3.67
CA ILE A 119 4.53 -8.21 3.06
C ILE A 119 6.01 -8.16 3.46
N VAL A 120 6.32 -8.35 4.73
CA VAL A 120 7.71 -8.38 5.22
C VAL A 120 8.52 -9.47 4.53
N GLN A 121 7.96 -10.67 4.35
CA GLN A 121 8.60 -11.76 3.63
C GLN A 121 8.78 -11.44 2.14
N LEU A 122 7.75 -10.88 1.51
CA LEU A 122 7.79 -10.47 0.11
C LEU A 122 8.88 -9.41 -0.14
N MET A 123 8.99 -8.41 0.74
CA MET A 123 10.06 -7.41 0.69
C MET A 123 11.44 -8.04 0.76
N LYS A 124 11.65 -8.97 1.70
CA LYS A 124 12.93 -9.68 1.86
C LYS A 124 13.27 -10.53 0.63
N LEU A 125 12.26 -11.20 0.07
CA LEU A 125 12.44 -12.08 -1.08
C LEU A 125 12.74 -11.31 -2.35
N THR A 126 12.00 -10.24 -2.64
CA THR A 126 12.03 -9.56 -3.95
C THR A 126 12.88 -8.30 -3.96
N GLN A 127 13.21 -7.74 -2.79
CA GLN A 127 13.98 -6.49 -2.65
C GLN A 127 13.44 -5.39 -3.58
N PRO A 128 12.20 -4.91 -3.36
CA PRO A 128 11.57 -3.97 -4.27
C PRO A 128 12.37 -2.66 -4.37
N LYS A 129 12.39 -2.06 -5.57
CA LYS A 129 13.03 -0.76 -5.81
C LYS A 129 12.42 0.33 -4.95
N PHE A 130 11.10 0.32 -4.86
CA PHE A 130 10.26 1.14 -4.00
C PHE A 130 8.89 0.48 -3.89
N MET A 131 8.09 0.98 -2.96
CA MET A 131 6.72 0.50 -2.77
C MET A 131 5.74 1.65 -2.89
N ILE A 132 4.50 1.33 -3.32
CA ILE A 132 3.38 2.26 -3.33
C ILE A 132 2.22 1.60 -2.61
N HIS A 133 1.64 2.26 -1.61
CA HIS A 133 0.42 1.80 -0.99
C HIS A 133 -0.68 2.85 -1.07
N PHE A 134 -1.91 2.38 -1.25
CA PHE A 134 -3.07 3.20 -1.59
C PHE A 134 -4.00 3.29 -0.40
N HIS A 135 -4.27 4.51 0.02
CA HIS A 135 -5.11 4.87 1.13
C HIS A 135 -6.12 5.95 0.73
N SER A 136 -7.01 6.29 1.63
CA SER A 136 -7.85 7.47 1.50
C SER A 136 -8.02 8.18 2.84
N TRP A 137 -7.79 9.48 2.81
CA TRP A 137 -8.01 10.42 3.91
C TRP A 137 -8.09 11.84 3.37
N GLU A 138 -7.05 12.66 3.56
CA GLU A 138 -6.88 13.97 2.94
C GLU A 138 -5.99 13.86 1.70
N PRO A 139 -6.34 14.47 0.56
CA PRO A 139 -5.60 14.33 -0.69
C PRO A 139 -4.13 14.74 -0.59
N MET A 140 -3.21 13.77 -0.66
CA MET A 140 -1.76 14.02 -0.69
C MET A 140 -0.98 12.81 -1.22
N ILE A 141 0.26 13.04 -1.61
CA ILE A 141 1.28 12.00 -1.84
C ILE A 141 2.27 12.08 -0.69
N VAL A 142 2.36 11.05 0.15
CA VAL A 142 3.38 11.00 1.20
C VAL A 142 4.59 10.24 0.68
N LEU A 143 5.74 10.93 0.60
CA LEU A 143 7.00 10.34 0.20
C LEU A 143 7.90 10.13 1.43
N THR A 144 8.15 8.88 1.76
CA THR A 144 9.15 8.49 2.76
C THR A 144 10.32 7.83 2.02
N GLY A 145 11.33 8.64 1.69
CA GLY A 145 12.42 8.22 0.80
C GLY A 145 13.28 9.40 0.34
N PRO A 146 14.07 9.20 -0.74
CA PRO A 146 14.79 10.27 -1.37
C PRO A 146 13.82 11.33 -1.92
N PRO A 147 14.04 12.64 -1.64
CA PRO A 147 13.07 13.68 -2.04
C PRO A 147 12.94 13.87 -3.56
N ASN A 148 13.90 13.38 -4.32
CA ASN A 148 13.95 13.43 -5.78
C ASN A 148 13.47 12.12 -6.45
N LEU A 149 12.73 11.25 -5.74
CA LEU A 149 12.15 10.05 -6.33
C LEU A 149 11.10 10.47 -7.38
N LYS A 150 11.46 10.35 -8.65
CA LYS A 150 10.69 10.88 -9.79
C LYS A 150 9.28 10.29 -9.87
N GLU A 151 9.10 9.05 -9.44
CA GLU A 151 7.82 8.36 -9.46
C GLU A 151 6.77 9.04 -8.56
N ALA A 152 7.20 9.59 -7.42
CA ALA A 152 6.30 10.39 -6.58
C ALA A 152 5.90 11.71 -7.27
N HIS A 153 6.81 12.33 -8.02
CA HIS A 153 6.52 13.55 -8.78
C HIS A 153 5.56 13.27 -9.94
N TYR A 154 5.73 12.17 -10.69
CA TYR A 154 4.78 11.78 -11.75
C TYR A 154 3.36 11.58 -11.23
N LEU A 155 3.22 10.92 -10.06
CA LEU A 155 1.92 10.75 -9.41
C LEU A 155 1.34 12.10 -8.97
N SER A 156 2.15 12.95 -8.31
CA SER A 156 1.74 14.28 -7.88
C SER A 156 1.28 15.17 -9.05
N GLU A 157 2.02 15.19 -10.15
CA GLU A 157 1.67 15.94 -11.36
C GLU A 157 0.39 15.42 -12.01
N SER A 158 0.17 14.10 -11.99
CA SER A 158 -1.04 13.48 -12.55
C SER A 158 -2.30 13.89 -11.81
N CYS A 159 -2.28 13.82 -10.48
CA CYS A 159 -3.46 14.06 -9.64
C CYS A 159 -3.55 15.49 -9.07
N GLY A 160 -2.48 16.28 -9.17
CA GLY A 160 -2.42 17.62 -8.59
C GLY A 160 -2.23 17.66 -7.07
N TYR A 161 -1.97 16.51 -6.42
CA TYR A 161 -1.75 16.43 -4.98
C TYR A 161 -0.34 16.82 -4.59
N LYS A 162 -0.20 17.49 -3.43
CA LYS A 162 1.10 17.88 -2.90
C LYS A 162 1.88 16.65 -2.42
N ILE A 163 3.20 16.71 -2.55
CA ILE A 163 4.09 15.75 -1.91
C ILE A 163 4.41 16.24 -0.51
N GLU A 164 4.11 15.40 0.48
CA GLU A 164 4.37 15.63 1.90
C GLU A 164 5.33 14.56 2.45
N GLY A 165 6.06 14.90 3.51
CA GLY A 165 6.97 13.94 4.17
C GLY A 165 6.28 13.03 5.20
N ASN A 166 5.06 13.35 5.60
CA ASN A 166 4.25 12.58 6.56
C ASN A 166 2.78 13.01 6.49
N VAL A 167 1.90 12.25 7.14
CA VAL A 167 0.45 12.50 7.20
C VAL A 167 0.04 13.52 8.29
N GLY A 168 0.97 14.30 8.85
CA GLY A 168 0.68 15.32 9.86
C GLY A 168 0.61 14.83 11.31
N TYR A 169 0.73 13.52 11.56
CA TYR A 169 0.76 12.93 12.90
C TYR A 169 1.65 11.67 12.96
N PRO A 170 2.12 11.27 14.17
CA PRO A 170 2.96 10.07 14.31
C PRO A 170 2.23 8.78 13.95
N THR A 171 2.90 7.92 13.19
CA THR A 171 2.40 6.62 12.72
C THR A 171 3.38 5.50 13.11
N PRO A 172 3.56 5.20 14.42
CA PRO A 172 4.48 4.15 14.84
C PRO A 172 4.05 2.79 14.27
N GLY A 173 5.02 1.96 13.88
CA GLY A 173 4.75 0.67 13.27
C GLY A 173 4.19 0.71 11.84
N SER A 174 4.27 1.85 11.14
CA SER A 174 3.79 1.98 9.77
C SER A 174 4.74 1.34 8.75
N LEU A 175 4.19 0.99 7.57
CA LEU A 175 4.99 0.56 6.42
C LEU A 175 6.00 1.62 6.00
N SER A 176 5.63 2.89 6.02
CA SER A 176 6.52 4.00 5.64
C SER A 176 7.78 4.03 6.50
N HIS A 177 7.64 3.89 7.82
CA HIS A 177 8.80 3.82 8.72
C HIS A 177 9.61 2.55 8.49
N TYR A 178 8.95 1.39 8.53
CA TYR A 178 9.62 0.10 8.30
C TYR A 178 10.35 0.06 6.96
N GLY A 179 9.69 0.44 5.88
CA GLY A 179 10.25 0.40 4.53
C GLY A 179 11.46 1.31 4.38
N TRP A 180 11.34 2.58 4.72
CA TRP A 180 12.44 3.52 4.49
C TRP A 180 13.48 3.56 5.62
N VAL A 181 13.03 3.71 6.87
CA VAL A 181 14.00 3.90 7.96
C VAL A 181 14.75 2.61 8.27
N ASP A 182 14.04 1.47 8.27
CA ASP A 182 14.64 0.19 8.68
C ASP A 182 15.19 -0.61 7.49
N GLN A 183 14.51 -0.63 6.34
CA GLN A 183 14.87 -1.46 5.18
C GLN A 183 15.51 -0.67 4.02
N LYS A 184 15.55 0.67 4.07
CA LYS A 184 16.07 1.54 3.00
C LYS A 184 15.33 1.40 1.67
N THR A 185 14.12 0.91 1.70
CA THR A 185 13.22 0.84 0.56
C THR A 185 12.32 2.07 0.56
N PRO A 186 12.34 2.93 -0.46
CA PRO A 186 11.47 4.11 -0.53
C PRO A 186 10.00 3.72 -0.56
N ILE A 187 9.16 4.50 0.13
CA ILE A 187 7.72 4.27 0.20
C ILE A 187 6.97 5.51 -0.29
N ILE A 188 6.06 5.32 -1.22
CA ILE A 188 5.07 6.30 -1.64
C ILE A 188 3.72 5.86 -1.07
N CYS A 189 3.09 6.72 -0.28
CA CYS A 189 1.70 6.53 0.17
C CYS A 189 0.82 7.49 -0.63
N ILE A 190 -0.15 6.96 -1.35
CA ILE A 190 -1.19 7.76 -1.99
C ILE A 190 -2.34 7.85 -1.00
N GLU A 191 -2.70 9.07 -0.63
CA GLU A 191 -3.90 9.40 0.11
C GLU A 191 -4.90 10.06 -0.84
N GLU A 192 -5.94 9.32 -1.24
CA GLU A 192 -7.05 9.86 -2.03
C GLU A 192 -8.08 10.55 -1.12
N GLN A 193 -8.96 11.36 -1.66
CA GLN A 193 -10.10 11.88 -0.93
C GLN A 193 -10.98 10.74 -0.40
N GLU A 194 -11.17 10.67 0.92
CA GLU A 194 -12.03 9.65 1.54
C GLU A 194 -13.53 9.86 1.23
N LYS A 195 -14.30 8.78 1.30
CA LYS A 195 -15.76 8.76 1.19
C LYS A 195 -16.28 9.25 -0.17
N LEU A 196 -15.56 8.93 -1.23
CA LEU A 196 -16.03 9.21 -2.59
C LEU A 196 -17.33 8.43 -2.88
N LYS A 197 -18.31 9.13 -3.46
CA LYS A 197 -19.58 8.52 -3.89
C LYS A 197 -19.42 7.67 -5.15
N ASP A 198 -18.47 8.05 -5.99
CA ASP A 198 -18.17 7.35 -7.25
C ASP A 198 -16.69 6.97 -7.27
N LEU A 199 -16.42 5.69 -7.09
CA LEU A 199 -15.05 5.17 -7.09
C LEU A 199 -14.45 5.04 -8.49
N SER A 200 -15.26 5.16 -9.55
CA SER A 200 -14.77 5.06 -10.93
C SER A 200 -13.83 6.21 -11.34
N VAL A 201 -13.87 7.32 -10.61
CA VAL A 201 -13.01 8.48 -10.87
C VAL A 201 -11.57 8.28 -10.38
N VAL A 202 -11.33 7.34 -9.45
CA VAL A 202 -10.03 7.21 -8.76
C VAL A 202 -8.92 6.81 -9.74
N TRP A 203 -9.10 5.74 -10.50
CA TRP A 203 -8.07 5.31 -11.47
C TRP A 203 -7.73 6.37 -12.52
N PRO A 204 -8.70 7.00 -13.22
CA PRO A 204 -8.42 8.10 -14.15
C PRO A 204 -7.56 9.23 -13.56
N HIS A 205 -7.73 9.53 -12.28
CA HIS A 205 -7.01 10.58 -11.58
C HIS A 205 -5.48 10.32 -11.52
N PHE A 206 -5.07 9.07 -11.34
CA PHE A 206 -3.66 8.68 -11.21
C PHE A 206 -3.06 8.05 -12.48
N LYS A 207 -3.90 7.73 -13.47
CA LYS A 207 -3.50 6.95 -14.64
C LYS A 207 -2.25 7.48 -15.32
N LYS A 208 -2.19 8.79 -15.58
CA LYS A 208 -1.04 9.39 -16.28
C LYS A 208 0.25 9.23 -15.48
N GLY A 209 0.21 9.38 -14.15
CA GLY A 209 1.37 9.18 -13.29
C GLY A 209 1.89 7.75 -13.34
N PHE A 210 1.00 6.75 -13.37
CA PHE A 210 1.41 5.34 -13.52
C PHE A 210 1.89 5.00 -14.94
N GLU A 211 1.43 5.69 -15.98
CA GLU A 211 1.96 5.54 -17.35
C GLU A 211 3.40 6.06 -17.48
N ASP A 212 3.80 7.02 -16.65
CA ASP A 212 5.14 7.62 -16.67
C ASP A 212 6.14 6.88 -15.74
N ILE A 213 5.68 5.97 -14.86
CA ILE A 213 6.49 5.08 -14.00
C ILE A 213 6.98 3.87 -14.80
#